data_809c47b841c579fbd4faec64e70d2931
#
_entry.id   809c47b841c579fbd4faec64e70d2931
#
_cell.length_a   1.000
_cell.length_b   1.000
_cell.length_c   1.000
_cell.angle_alpha   90.00
_cell.angle_beta   90.00
_cell.angle_gamma   90.00
#
_symmetry.space_group_name_H-M   'P 1'
#
loop_
_entity.id
_entity.type
_entity.pdbx_description
1 polymer ?
#
loop_
_entity_poly.entity_id
_entity_poly.type
_entity_poly.pdbx_seq_one_letter_code
_entity_poly.pdbx_strand_id
1 'polypeptide(L)'
;IISELNARVEWISSKMEPGSSFNEGDTLIKLDKRDYELALITAEANVLNANVNLEREKAEPDIASKEWKRVGGGSGTDLALRKPQLAQAKATLEAAKAELERTKRNLDRTVFVAPFKGRVRSKNTDMNSIVFPGTMLGSIYATQYFEVQLPITDQDVKFTGLSFNGLEIPSNKQLDVTFTIGDNILNGKVIRAEAEVDPKTRMLSVVASIAEMNNDNNNLILVGQYIQATIFGMEID
;
A
#
# COMPACT_ATOMS: atom_id res chain seq x y z
N ILE A 1 8.77 1.18 -5.30
CA ILE A 1 9.07 1.86 -4.03
C ILE A 1 9.40 3.30 -4.38
N ILE A 2 8.64 4.25 -3.81
CA ILE A 2 8.79 5.68 -4.08
C ILE A 2 8.93 6.40 -2.74
N SER A 3 9.85 7.36 -2.63
CA SER A 3 9.98 8.19 -1.44
C SER A 3 8.82 9.19 -1.36
N GLU A 4 8.24 9.34 -0.18
CA GLU A 4 7.27 10.39 0.13
C GLU A 4 7.91 11.53 0.96
N LEU A 5 9.18 11.38 1.29
CA LEU A 5 9.93 12.26 2.18
C LEU A 5 11.17 12.85 1.52
N ASN A 6 11.62 13.97 2.05
CA ASN A 6 12.93 14.55 1.73
C ASN A 6 13.92 14.10 2.80
N ALA A 7 14.83 13.18 2.45
CA ALA A 7 15.82 12.67 3.38
C ALA A 7 17.04 12.10 2.65
N ARG A 8 18.08 11.78 3.41
CA ARG A 8 19.24 11.05 2.92
C ARG A 8 19.00 9.54 3.09
N VAL A 9 19.42 8.74 2.13
CA VAL A 9 19.44 7.28 2.26
C VAL A 9 20.56 6.90 3.23
N GLU A 10 20.18 6.39 4.39
CA GLU A 10 21.12 6.00 5.44
C GLU A 10 21.62 4.56 5.26
N TRP A 11 20.71 3.68 4.81
CA TRP A 11 21.01 2.26 4.68
C TRP A 11 20.18 1.60 3.58
N ILE A 12 20.79 0.66 2.88
CA ILE A 12 20.16 -0.20 1.87
C ILE A 12 20.50 -1.65 2.19
N SER A 13 19.49 -2.50 2.20
CA SER A 13 19.66 -3.94 2.39
C SER A 13 20.46 -4.56 1.25
N SER A 14 21.32 -5.54 1.56
CA SER A 14 21.94 -6.39 0.54
C SER A 14 20.91 -7.16 -0.31
N LYS A 15 19.68 -7.32 0.20
CA LYS A 15 18.55 -7.90 -0.54
C LYS A 15 17.94 -6.94 -1.55
N MET A 16 18.33 -5.64 -1.57
CA MET A 16 17.80 -4.64 -2.50
C MET A 16 18.59 -4.57 -3.81
N GLU A 17 19.32 -5.61 -4.15
CA GLU A 17 20.00 -5.74 -5.44
C GLU A 17 19.10 -6.41 -6.50
N PRO A 18 19.15 -5.98 -7.78
CA PRO A 18 18.33 -6.55 -8.85
C PRO A 18 18.45 -8.08 -8.91
N GLY A 19 17.32 -8.78 -8.95
CA GLY A 19 17.23 -10.23 -8.95
C GLY A 19 17.24 -10.89 -7.57
N SER A 20 17.61 -10.18 -6.51
CA SER A 20 17.59 -10.71 -5.14
C SER A 20 16.17 -10.94 -4.64
N SER A 21 16.01 -11.96 -3.80
CA SER A 21 14.75 -12.28 -3.13
C SER A 21 14.68 -11.67 -1.73
N PHE A 22 13.47 -11.34 -1.31
CA PHE A 22 13.17 -10.86 0.04
C PHE A 22 11.87 -11.49 0.55
N ASN A 23 11.70 -11.52 1.86
CA ASN A 23 10.47 -11.95 2.51
C ASN A 23 9.62 -10.73 2.90
N GLU A 24 8.32 -10.98 3.12
CA GLU A 24 7.44 -10.01 3.75
C GLU A 24 8.01 -9.58 5.12
N GLY A 25 7.95 -8.29 5.41
CA GLY A 25 8.51 -7.72 6.63
C GLY A 25 10.01 -7.40 6.57
N ASP A 26 10.74 -7.81 5.54
CA ASP A 26 12.16 -7.44 5.39
C ASP A 26 12.29 -5.92 5.18
N THR A 27 13.18 -5.29 5.94
CA THR A 27 13.55 -3.89 5.69
C THR A 27 14.45 -3.82 4.46
N LEU A 28 14.06 -3.02 3.47
CA LEU A 28 14.80 -2.87 2.21
C LEU A 28 15.66 -1.60 2.19
N ILE A 29 15.10 -0.47 2.64
CA ILE A 29 15.80 0.84 2.64
C ILE A 29 15.44 1.57 3.94
N LYS A 30 16.41 2.29 4.49
CA LYS A 30 16.19 3.24 5.60
C LYS A 30 16.69 4.62 5.19
N LEU A 31 15.87 5.62 5.44
CA LEU A 31 16.22 7.01 5.33
C LEU A 31 16.70 7.55 6.68
N ASP A 32 17.46 8.63 6.66
CA ASP A 32 17.86 9.35 7.87
C ASP A 32 16.59 9.88 8.57
N LYS A 33 16.36 9.40 9.77
CA LYS A 33 15.13 9.64 10.53
C LYS A 33 15.29 10.72 11.60
N ARG A 34 16.50 11.25 11.83
CA ARG A 34 16.80 12.14 12.97
C ARG A 34 15.90 13.37 13.02
N ASP A 35 15.70 14.05 11.90
CA ASP A 35 14.83 15.23 11.86
C ASP A 35 13.36 14.87 12.11
N TYR A 36 12.93 13.69 11.68
CA TYR A 36 11.58 13.16 11.92
C TYR A 36 11.37 12.75 13.38
N GLU A 37 12.38 12.20 14.04
CA GLU A 37 12.36 11.92 15.48
C GLU A 37 12.26 13.20 16.31
N LEU A 38 13.04 14.25 15.95
CA LEU A 38 12.95 15.56 16.62
C LEU A 38 11.58 16.22 16.40
N ALA A 39 11.02 16.11 15.19
CA ALA A 39 9.67 16.60 14.91
C ALA A 39 8.61 15.84 15.74
N LEU A 40 8.78 14.54 15.93
CA LEU A 40 7.90 13.73 16.77
C LEU A 40 7.92 14.22 18.22
N ILE A 41 9.10 14.39 18.82
CA ILE A 41 9.24 14.90 20.20
C ILE A 41 8.57 16.27 20.34
N THR A 42 8.73 17.14 19.35
CA THR A 42 8.09 18.46 19.33
C THR A 42 6.57 18.35 19.28
N ALA A 43 6.03 17.48 18.44
CA ALA A 43 4.59 17.25 18.34
C ALA A 43 4.00 16.66 19.63
N GLU A 44 4.69 15.73 20.28
CA GLU A 44 4.32 15.19 21.60
C GLU A 44 4.26 16.26 22.67
N ALA A 45 5.25 17.14 22.73
CA ALA A 45 5.25 18.28 23.65
C ALA A 45 4.07 19.24 23.38
N ASN A 46 3.70 19.48 22.14
CA ASN A 46 2.55 20.32 21.77
C ASN A 46 1.22 19.71 22.23
N VAL A 47 1.06 18.37 22.09
CA VAL A 47 -0.13 17.68 22.62
C VAL A 47 -0.21 17.81 24.14
N LEU A 48 0.91 17.64 24.83
CA LEU A 48 0.94 17.80 26.28
C LEU A 48 0.55 19.22 26.71
N ASN A 49 1.11 20.24 26.08
CA ASN A 49 0.80 21.64 26.34
C ASN A 49 -0.68 21.96 26.06
N ALA A 50 -1.22 21.48 24.95
CA ALA A 50 -2.62 21.66 24.61
C ALA A 50 -3.55 20.95 25.60
N ASN A 51 -3.16 19.77 26.09
CA ASN A 51 -3.91 19.03 27.11
C ASN A 51 -3.92 19.78 28.47
N VAL A 52 -2.77 20.29 28.90
CA VAL A 52 -2.69 21.11 30.13
C VAL A 52 -3.57 22.36 30.02
N ASN A 53 -3.58 23.03 28.85
CA ASN A 53 -4.45 24.16 28.59
C ASN A 53 -5.94 23.79 28.66
N LEU A 54 -6.32 22.64 28.07
CA LEU A 54 -7.68 22.13 28.13
C LEU A 54 -8.11 21.85 29.59
N GLU A 55 -7.26 21.19 30.37
CA GLU A 55 -7.58 20.92 31.79
C GLU A 55 -7.77 22.22 32.58
N ARG A 56 -6.96 23.25 32.32
CA ARG A 56 -7.14 24.56 32.90
C ARG A 56 -8.51 25.16 32.52
N GLU A 57 -8.84 25.18 31.23
CA GLU A 57 -10.11 25.73 30.72
C GLU A 57 -11.33 24.88 31.14
N LYS A 58 -11.15 23.63 31.56
CA LYS A 58 -12.22 22.84 32.21
C LYS A 58 -12.48 23.25 33.67
N ALA A 59 -11.46 23.65 34.40
CA ALA A 59 -11.59 24.04 35.81
C ALA A 59 -12.18 25.46 35.98
N GLU A 60 -11.84 26.39 35.10
CA GLU A 60 -12.24 27.81 35.13
C GLU A 60 -13.78 28.06 35.09
N PRO A 61 -14.58 27.33 34.25
CA PRO A 61 -16.03 27.49 34.23
C PRO A 61 -16.72 27.21 35.56
N ASP A 62 -16.23 26.23 36.32
CA ASP A 62 -16.81 25.93 37.63
C ASP A 62 -16.55 27.05 38.66
N ILE A 63 -15.37 27.65 38.59
CA ILE A 63 -15.01 28.82 39.43
C ILE A 63 -15.87 30.02 39.01
N ALA A 64 -15.93 30.32 37.71
CA ALA A 64 -16.73 31.41 37.16
C ALA A 64 -18.22 31.26 37.51
N SER A 65 -18.77 30.06 37.45
CA SER A 65 -20.17 29.78 37.80
C SER A 65 -20.45 30.04 39.29
N LYS A 66 -19.52 29.60 40.17
CA LYS A 66 -19.65 29.83 41.65
C LYS A 66 -19.59 31.34 41.99
N GLU A 67 -18.67 32.06 41.38
CA GLU A 67 -18.56 33.53 41.56
C GLU A 67 -19.78 34.26 41.05
N TRP A 68 -20.30 33.91 39.88
CA TRP A 68 -21.49 34.52 39.28
C TRP A 68 -22.72 34.33 40.16
N LYS A 69 -22.91 33.12 40.70
CA LYS A 69 -24.00 32.85 41.68
C LYS A 69 -23.87 33.66 42.94
N ARG A 70 -22.64 33.92 43.44
CA ARG A 70 -22.37 34.67 44.64
C ARG A 70 -22.72 36.16 44.49
N VAL A 71 -22.61 36.72 43.33
CA VAL A 71 -22.91 38.14 43.02
C VAL A 71 -24.39 38.34 42.69
N GLY A 72 -25.23 37.31 42.79
CA GLY A 72 -26.69 37.42 42.55
C GLY A 72 -27.07 37.46 41.06
N GLY A 73 -26.15 37.10 40.17
CA GLY A 73 -26.41 36.95 38.74
C GLY A 73 -27.24 35.69 38.49
N GLY A 74 -28.24 35.75 37.61
CA GLY A 74 -28.98 34.61 37.10
C GLY A 74 -28.11 33.60 36.34
N SER A 75 -28.66 32.88 35.36
CA SER A 75 -27.84 32.01 34.50
C SER A 75 -26.85 32.89 33.71
N GLY A 76 -25.54 32.71 33.93
CA GLY A 76 -24.48 33.44 33.24
C GLY A 76 -24.54 33.24 31.72
N THR A 77 -24.11 34.21 30.96
CA THR A 77 -23.98 34.09 29.51
C THR A 77 -22.90 33.01 29.17
N ASP A 78 -23.00 32.43 28.00
CA ASP A 78 -21.99 31.43 27.53
C ASP A 78 -20.56 31.98 27.57
N LEU A 79 -20.39 33.27 27.35
CA LEU A 79 -19.09 33.93 27.44
C LEU A 79 -18.63 34.05 28.90
N ALA A 80 -19.53 34.42 29.81
CA ALA A 80 -19.23 34.48 31.25
C ALA A 80 -18.87 33.07 31.81
N LEU A 81 -19.47 32.03 31.28
CA LEU A 81 -19.20 30.63 31.62
C LEU A 81 -18.03 30.05 30.82
N ARG A 82 -17.29 30.88 30.06
CA ARG A 82 -16.09 30.49 29.29
C ARG A 82 -16.27 29.30 28.32
N LYS A 83 -17.52 29.04 27.86
CA LYS A 83 -17.82 27.96 26.92
C LYS A 83 -17.04 28.06 25.59
N PRO A 84 -16.89 29.26 24.97
CA PRO A 84 -16.07 29.41 23.76
C PRO A 84 -14.59 29.07 23.99
N GLN A 85 -14.02 29.46 25.13
CA GLN A 85 -12.63 29.18 25.48
C GLN A 85 -12.40 27.68 25.66
N LEU A 86 -13.32 26.98 26.33
CA LEU A 86 -13.28 25.52 26.45
C LEU A 86 -13.39 24.84 25.08
N ALA A 87 -14.28 25.34 24.21
CA ALA A 87 -14.41 24.79 22.85
C ALA A 87 -13.11 24.99 22.04
N GLN A 88 -12.49 26.17 22.14
CA GLN A 88 -11.23 26.49 21.51
C GLN A 88 -10.10 25.59 22.03
N ALA A 89 -9.98 25.40 23.34
CA ALA A 89 -8.97 24.53 23.95
C ALA A 89 -9.11 23.08 23.48
N LYS A 90 -10.35 22.58 23.36
CA LYS A 90 -10.63 21.25 22.77
C LYS A 90 -10.18 21.17 21.32
N ALA A 91 -10.52 22.14 20.49
CA ALA A 91 -10.11 22.18 19.08
C ALA A 91 -8.58 22.25 18.94
N THR A 92 -7.90 23.01 19.79
CA THR A 92 -6.41 23.08 19.82
C THR A 92 -5.78 21.74 20.17
N LEU A 93 -6.34 21.01 21.14
CA LEU A 93 -5.85 19.68 21.48
C LEU A 93 -6.04 18.69 20.31
N GLU A 94 -7.20 18.70 19.67
CA GLU A 94 -7.45 17.81 18.53
C GLU A 94 -6.53 18.16 17.32
N ALA A 95 -6.26 19.43 17.09
CA ALA A 95 -5.29 19.86 16.08
C ALA A 95 -3.86 19.38 16.40
N ALA A 96 -3.44 19.50 17.67
CA ALA A 96 -2.14 19.00 18.12
C ALA A 96 -2.02 17.47 17.99
N LYS A 97 -3.08 16.72 18.30
CA LYS A 97 -3.13 15.26 18.10
C LYS A 97 -3.03 14.88 16.62
N ALA A 98 -3.73 15.58 15.76
CA ALA A 98 -3.67 15.35 14.31
C ALA A 98 -2.25 15.58 13.76
N GLU A 99 -1.57 16.62 14.25
CA GLU A 99 -0.17 16.89 13.91
C GLU A 99 0.78 15.79 14.41
N LEU A 100 0.58 15.30 15.63
CA LEU A 100 1.33 14.17 16.17
C LEU A 100 1.16 12.92 15.29
N GLU A 101 -0.05 12.58 14.89
CA GLU A 101 -0.31 11.44 14.02
C GLU A 101 0.32 11.61 12.62
N ARG A 102 0.33 12.84 12.09
CA ARG A 102 1.03 13.15 10.83
C ARG A 102 2.53 12.90 10.96
N THR A 103 3.11 13.35 12.06
CA THR A 103 4.56 13.24 12.33
C THR A 103 4.96 11.78 12.53
N LYS A 104 4.15 10.98 13.24
CA LYS A 104 4.37 9.53 13.38
C LYS A 104 4.40 8.84 12.01
N ARG A 105 3.40 9.09 11.16
CA ARG A 105 3.39 8.54 9.80
C ARG A 105 4.61 8.93 8.98
N ASN A 106 5.10 10.16 9.13
CA ASN A 106 6.31 10.57 8.43
C ASN A 106 7.54 9.82 8.96
N LEU A 107 7.62 9.57 10.27
CA LEU A 107 8.70 8.75 10.83
C LEU A 107 8.60 7.30 10.32
N ASP A 108 7.43 6.69 10.29
CA ASP A 108 7.23 5.33 9.76
C ASP A 108 7.67 5.23 8.28
N ARG A 109 7.42 6.28 7.48
CA ARG A 109 7.81 6.37 6.06
C ARG A 109 9.32 6.50 5.84
N THR A 110 10.12 6.68 6.88
CA THR A 110 11.58 6.64 6.76
C THR A 110 12.12 5.22 6.58
N VAL A 111 11.31 4.20 6.83
CA VAL A 111 11.69 2.79 6.72
C VAL A 111 10.82 2.10 5.67
N PHE A 112 11.44 1.62 4.61
CA PHE A 112 10.77 0.85 3.57
C PHE A 112 10.83 -0.63 3.89
N VAL A 113 9.69 -1.20 4.24
CA VAL A 113 9.51 -2.61 4.56
C VAL A 113 8.83 -3.31 3.39
N ALA A 114 9.24 -4.52 3.06
CA ALA A 114 8.62 -5.31 2.00
C ALA A 114 7.18 -5.71 2.39
N PRO A 115 6.16 -5.35 1.61
CA PRO A 115 4.77 -5.64 1.91
C PRO A 115 4.34 -7.07 1.54
N PHE A 116 5.20 -7.82 0.86
CA PHE A 116 4.99 -9.19 0.41
C PHE A 116 6.33 -9.88 0.17
N LYS A 117 6.34 -11.20 0.04
CA LYS A 117 7.48 -11.98 -0.42
C LYS A 117 7.67 -11.78 -1.93
N GLY A 118 8.90 -11.46 -2.35
CA GLY A 118 9.12 -11.15 -3.76
C GLY A 118 10.59 -11.04 -4.16
N ARG A 119 10.80 -10.39 -5.32
CA ARG A 119 12.12 -10.08 -5.87
C ARG A 119 12.24 -8.62 -6.28
N VAL A 120 13.47 -8.14 -6.25
CA VAL A 120 13.82 -6.80 -6.72
C VAL A 120 13.97 -6.83 -8.24
N ARG A 121 13.26 -5.91 -8.93
CA ARG A 121 13.40 -5.70 -10.37
C ARG A 121 14.51 -4.68 -10.68
N SER A 122 14.51 -3.56 -9.96
CA SER A 122 15.52 -2.51 -10.13
C SER A 122 15.79 -1.80 -8.82
N LYS A 123 17.03 -1.33 -8.67
CA LYS A 123 17.47 -0.40 -7.64
C LYS A 123 17.84 0.92 -8.33
N ASN A 124 17.25 2.02 -7.88
CA ASN A 124 17.40 3.34 -8.49
C ASN A 124 18.00 4.37 -7.51
N THR A 125 18.52 3.92 -6.37
CA THR A 125 19.13 4.78 -5.36
C THR A 125 20.35 4.10 -4.74
N ASP A 126 21.27 4.92 -4.23
CA ASP A 126 22.47 4.47 -3.55
C ASP A 126 22.55 5.06 -2.13
N MET A 127 23.41 4.46 -1.29
CA MET A 127 23.70 4.98 0.04
C MET A 127 24.19 6.43 -0.04
N ASN A 128 23.79 7.24 0.91
CA ASN A 128 24.06 8.67 1.00
C ASN A 128 23.42 9.56 -0.09
N SER A 129 22.64 9.01 -1.01
CA SER A 129 21.82 9.79 -1.94
C SER A 129 20.78 10.62 -1.18
N ILE A 130 20.50 11.82 -1.65
CA ILE A 130 19.38 12.63 -1.17
C ILE A 130 18.19 12.33 -2.06
N VAL A 131 17.06 12.02 -1.43
CA VAL A 131 15.80 11.71 -2.11
C VAL A 131 14.72 12.70 -1.72
N PHE A 132 13.80 12.94 -2.64
CA PHE A 132 12.68 13.87 -2.48
C PHE A 132 11.35 13.13 -2.66
N PRO A 133 10.22 13.71 -2.24
CA PRO A 133 8.93 13.15 -2.56
C PRO A 133 8.75 12.91 -4.07
N GLY A 134 8.36 11.68 -4.43
CA GLY A 134 8.25 11.24 -5.83
C GLY A 134 9.50 10.55 -6.41
N THR A 135 10.64 10.55 -5.70
CA THR A 135 11.84 9.84 -6.16
C THR A 135 11.60 8.33 -6.12
N MET A 136 11.80 7.65 -7.26
CA MET A 136 11.74 6.19 -7.36
C MET A 136 13.03 5.59 -6.79
N LEU A 137 12.92 4.84 -5.69
CA LEU A 137 14.03 4.17 -5.02
C LEU A 137 14.35 2.80 -5.63
N GLY A 138 13.35 2.16 -6.21
CA GLY A 138 13.46 0.88 -6.87
C GLY A 138 12.10 0.26 -7.19
N SER A 139 12.12 -0.88 -7.88
CA SER A 139 10.94 -1.64 -8.24
C SER A 139 11.04 -3.06 -7.70
N ILE A 140 9.97 -3.54 -7.10
CA ILE A 140 9.83 -4.90 -6.57
C ILE A 140 8.59 -5.56 -7.16
N TYR A 141 8.57 -6.89 -7.18
CA TYR A 141 7.41 -7.66 -7.62
C TYR A 141 7.22 -8.91 -6.76
N ALA A 142 5.96 -9.31 -6.59
CA ALA A 142 5.60 -10.52 -5.85
C ALA A 142 5.94 -11.76 -6.68
N THR A 143 6.27 -12.87 -5.99
CA THR A 143 6.59 -14.16 -6.62
C THR A 143 5.63 -15.28 -6.22
N GLN A 144 4.57 -14.94 -5.48
CA GLN A 144 3.58 -15.91 -5.01
C GLN A 144 2.59 -16.32 -6.10
N TYR A 145 2.25 -15.37 -6.98
CA TYR A 145 1.30 -15.60 -8.07
C TYR A 145 1.86 -14.99 -9.35
N PHE A 146 1.75 -15.73 -10.43
CA PHE A 146 2.07 -15.23 -11.75
C PHE A 146 0.79 -15.19 -12.59
N GLU A 147 0.56 -14.06 -13.24
CA GLU A 147 -0.47 -13.91 -14.25
C GLU A 147 0.19 -13.91 -15.62
N VAL A 148 -0.41 -14.65 -16.53
CA VAL A 148 0.02 -14.74 -17.93
C VAL A 148 -1.12 -14.26 -18.81
N GLN A 149 -0.84 -13.25 -19.60
CA GLN A 149 -1.77 -12.76 -20.62
C GLN A 149 -1.62 -13.61 -21.88
N LEU A 150 -2.69 -14.29 -22.27
CA LEU A 150 -2.74 -15.21 -23.39
C LEU A 150 -3.61 -14.61 -24.49
N PRO A 151 -3.04 -14.24 -25.64
CA PRO A 151 -3.83 -13.78 -26.78
C PRO A 151 -4.57 -14.96 -27.41
N ILE A 152 -5.87 -14.79 -27.66
CA ILE A 152 -6.70 -15.76 -28.35
C ILE A 152 -7.37 -15.14 -29.56
N THR A 153 -7.59 -15.93 -30.59
CA THR A 153 -8.25 -15.45 -31.80
C THR A 153 -9.76 -15.36 -31.62
N ASP A 154 -10.44 -14.52 -32.40
CA ASP A 154 -11.90 -14.41 -32.40
C ASP A 154 -12.59 -15.74 -32.74
N GLN A 155 -11.92 -16.61 -33.50
CA GLN A 155 -12.42 -17.96 -33.80
C GLN A 155 -12.37 -18.87 -32.59
N ASP A 156 -11.32 -18.77 -31.76
CA ASP A 156 -11.13 -19.61 -30.58
C ASP A 156 -12.03 -19.19 -29.42
N VAL A 157 -12.46 -17.92 -29.37
CA VAL A 157 -13.39 -17.40 -28.35
C VAL A 157 -14.64 -18.25 -28.24
N LYS A 158 -15.18 -18.73 -29.36
CA LYS A 158 -16.39 -19.57 -29.37
C LYS A 158 -16.26 -20.87 -28.59
N PHE A 159 -15.04 -21.39 -28.49
CA PHE A 159 -14.75 -22.64 -27.78
C PHE A 159 -14.47 -22.41 -26.30
N THR A 160 -14.31 -21.17 -25.86
CA THR A 160 -14.02 -20.88 -24.44
C THR A 160 -15.27 -20.80 -23.60
N GLY A 161 -16.42 -20.44 -24.17
CA GLY A 161 -17.66 -20.17 -23.41
C GLY A 161 -17.53 -19.01 -22.41
N LEU A 162 -16.49 -18.20 -22.52
CA LEU A 162 -16.22 -17.09 -21.60
C LEU A 162 -16.93 -15.81 -22.02
N SER A 163 -17.31 -15.00 -21.04
CA SER A 163 -17.80 -13.64 -21.28
C SER A 163 -16.66 -12.65 -21.20
N PHE A 164 -16.43 -11.91 -22.28
CA PHE A 164 -15.41 -10.89 -22.38
C PHE A 164 -15.92 -9.53 -21.87
N ASN A 165 -16.04 -9.40 -20.57
CA ASN A 165 -16.60 -8.23 -19.90
C ASN A 165 -15.62 -7.60 -18.88
N GLY A 166 -14.37 -8.08 -18.84
CA GLY A 166 -13.33 -7.61 -17.93
C GLY A 166 -13.50 -8.04 -16.46
N LEU A 167 -14.53 -8.83 -16.15
CA LEU A 167 -14.79 -9.32 -14.80
C LEU A 167 -14.04 -10.64 -14.54
N GLU A 168 -13.80 -10.92 -13.26
CA GLU A 168 -13.28 -12.21 -12.83
C GLU A 168 -14.25 -13.35 -13.15
N ILE A 169 -13.69 -14.46 -13.61
CA ILE A 169 -14.46 -15.66 -13.93
C ILE A 169 -14.68 -16.45 -12.63
N PRO A 170 -15.93 -16.76 -12.28
CA PRO A 170 -16.23 -17.58 -11.12
C PRO A 170 -15.46 -18.91 -11.16
N SER A 171 -14.97 -19.40 -10.03
CA SER A 171 -14.11 -20.57 -9.93
C SER A 171 -14.66 -21.84 -10.60
N ASN A 172 -15.99 -21.99 -10.64
CA ASN A 172 -16.67 -23.11 -11.29
C ASN A 172 -16.79 -22.99 -12.82
N LYS A 173 -16.37 -21.85 -13.41
CA LYS A 173 -16.36 -21.57 -14.86
C LYS A 173 -14.99 -21.28 -15.40
N GLN A 174 -13.96 -21.35 -14.57
CA GLN A 174 -12.58 -21.15 -14.98
C GLN A 174 -12.11 -22.31 -15.85
N LEU A 175 -11.50 -21.98 -16.98
CA LEU A 175 -10.91 -23.00 -17.87
C LEU A 175 -9.53 -23.39 -17.35
N ASP A 176 -9.22 -24.67 -17.47
CA ASP A 176 -7.89 -25.17 -17.15
C ASP A 176 -6.89 -24.79 -18.25
N VAL A 177 -5.68 -24.46 -17.83
CA VAL A 177 -4.57 -24.10 -18.73
C VAL A 177 -3.34 -24.88 -18.33
N THR A 178 -2.68 -25.44 -19.31
CA THR A 178 -1.35 -26.05 -19.13
C THR A 178 -0.30 -25.15 -19.74
N PHE A 179 0.70 -24.78 -18.94
CA PHE A 179 1.84 -23.97 -19.35
C PHE A 179 3.06 -24.87 -19.53
N THR A 180 3.75 -24.73 -20.66
CA THR A 180 5.02 -25.41 -20.92
C THR A 180 6.16 -24.39 -20.91
N ILE A 181 7.12 -24.58 -20.01
CA ILE A 181 8.28 -23.72 -19.82
C ILE A 181 9.52 -24.59 -19.87
N GLY A 182 10.20 -24.63 -21.03
CA GLY A 182 11.26 -25.61 -21.27
C GLY A 182 10.71 -27.04 -21.15
N ASP A 183 11.27 -27.85 -20.27
CA ASP A 183 10.83 -29.23 -20.03
C ASP A 183 9.75 -29.34 -18.91
N ASN A 184 9.34 -28.20 -18.32
CA ASN A 184 8.41 -28.20 -17.20
C ASN A 184 6.98 -27.91 -17.66
N ILE A 185 6.03 -28.66 -17.09
CA ILE A 185 4.61 -28.48 -17.31
C ILE A 185 3.98 -27.99 -16.01
N LEU A 186 3.27 -26.85 -16.10
CA LEU A 186 2.58 -26.22 -14.99
C LEU A 186 1.10 -26.10 -15.30
N ASN A 187 0.29 -26.30 -14.30
CA ASN A 187 -1.17 -26.14 -14.42
C ASN A 187 -1.59 -24.80 -13.86
N GLY A 188 -2.57 -24.19 -14.50
CA GLY A 188 -3.17 -22.95 -14.08
C GLY A 188 -4.61 -22.87 -14.52
N LYS A 189 -5.23 -21.71 -14.29
CA LYS A 189 -6.63 -21.47 -14.65
C LYS A 189 -6.80 -20.09 -15.26
N VAL A 190 -7.68 -19.99 -16.23
CA VAL A 190 -8.12 -18.68 -16.76
C VAL A 190 -8.98 -18.02 -15.69
N ILE A 191 -8.51 -16.87 -15.20
CA ILE A 191 -9.17 -16.14 -14.11
C ILE A 191 -9.97 -14.93 -14.60
N ARG A 192 -9.63 -14.37 -15.77
CA ARG A 192 -10.26 -13.18 -16.32
C ARG A 192 -10.17 -13.18 -17.84
N ALA A 193 -11.21 -12.70 -18.50
CA ALA A 193 -11.20 -12.40 -19.93
C ALA A 193 -11.27 -10.87 -20.12
N GLU A 194 -10.33 -10.29 -20.83
CA GLU A 194 -10.27 -8.85 -21.05
C GLU A 194 -11.35 -8.42 -22.06
N ALA A 195 -11.93 -7.22 -21.84
CA ALA A 195 -13.01 -6.69 -22.68
C ALA A 195 -12.46 -5.81 -23.84
N GLU A 196 -11.17 -5.89 -24.12
CA GLU A 196 -10.50 -5.06 -25.13
C GLU A 196 -9.80 -5.94 -26.17
N VAL A 197 -9.92 -5.54 -27.42
CA VAL A 197 -9.21 -6.16 -28.55
C VAL A 197 -7.93 -5.37 -28.79
N ASP A 198 -6.78 -6.03 -28.82
CA ASP A 198 -5.52 -5.40 -29.20
C ASP A 198 -5.60 -4.87 -30.63
N PRO A 199 -5.46 -3.56 -30.86
CA PRO A 199 -5.65 -2.97 -32.19
C PRO A 199 -4.57 -3.39 -33.21
N LYS A 200 -3.42 -3.90 -32.75
CA LYS A 200 -2.32 -4.34 -33.64
C LYS A 200 -2.48 -5.79 -34.05
N THR A 201 -2.80 -6.66 -33.11
CA THR A 201 -2.91 -8.10 -33.36
C THR A 201 -4.32 -8.53 -33.70
N ARG A 202 -5.34 -7.71 -33.34
CA ARG A 202 -6.78 -8.01 -33.42
C ARG A 202 -7.18 -9.25 -32.62
N MET A 203 -6.42 -9.55 -31.58
CA MET A 203 -6.69 -10.67 -30.66
C MET A 203 -7.36 -10.16 -29.39
N LEU A 204 -8.21 -10.98 -28.84
CA LEU A 204 -8.70 -10.86 -27.46
C LEU A 204 -7.70 -11.48 -26.51
N SER A 205 -7.69 -11.05 -25.25
CA SER A 205 -6.79 -11.59 -24.24
C SER A 205 -7.56 -12.25 -23.11
N VAL A 206 -7.07 -13.37 -22.65
CA VAL A 206 -7.45 -13.97 -21.37
C VAL A 206 -6.24 -13.93 -20.43
N VAL A 207 -6.51 -13.76 -19.16
CA VAL A 207 -5.50 -13.79 -18.12
C VAL A 207 -5.64 -15.09 -17.37
N ALA A 208 -4.56 -15.86 -17.36
CA ALA A 208 -4.49 -17.10 -16.61
C ALA A 208 -3.51 -16.98 -15.45
N SER A 209 -3.86 -17.53 -14.29
CA SER A 209 -2.99 -17.59 -13.13
C SER A 209 -2.26 -18.93 -13.08
N ILE A 210 -0.99 -18.88 -12.71
CA ILE A 210 -0.20 -20.04 -12.35
C ILE A 210 -0.15 -20.05 -10.82
N ALA A 211 -0.60 -21.13 -10.19
CA ALA A 211 -0.48 -21.32 -8.75
C ALA A 211 1.00 -21.44 -8.34
N GLU A 212 1.31 -21.00 -7.12
CA GLU A 212 2.67 -21.05 -6.58
C GLU A 212 3.28 -22.43 -6.76
N MET A 213 4.44 -22.48 -7.38
CA MET A 213 5.26 -23.69 -7.40
C MET A 213 5.83 -23.88 -6.00
N ASN A 214 5.55 -25.04 -5.39
CA ASN A 214 6.28 -25.46 -4.20
C ASN A 214 7.78 -25.40 -4.51
N ASN A 215 8.53 -24.67 -3.70
CA ASN A 215 9.95 -24.36 -3.86
C ASN A 215 10.91 -25.58 -3.92
N ASP A 216 10.40 -26.81 -3.92
CA ASP A 216 11.20 -28.03 -3.85
C ASP A 216 11.76 -28.47 -5.20
N ASN A 217 11.28 -27.94 -6.29
CA ASN A 217 11.81 -28.23 -7.62
C ASN A 217 12.33 -26.94 -8.26
N ASN A 218 13.59 -26.85 -8.47
CA ASN A 218 14.48 -25.86 -9.11
C ASN A 218 13.91 -25.09 -10.34
N ASN A 219 12.59 -25.01 -10.49
CA ASN A 219 11.84 -24.46 -11.61
C ASN A 219 11.44 -23.01 -11.33
N LEU A 220 12.41 -22.11 -11.47
CA LEU A 220 12.17 -20.69 -11.31
C LEU A 220 11.47 -20.12 -12.55
N ILE A 221 10.24 -19.64 -12.38
CA ILE A 221 9.57 -18.84 -13.41
C ILE A 221 10.17 -17.43 -13.37
N LEU A 222 10.67 -16.97 -14.50
CA LEU A 222 11.19 -15.62 -14.65
C LEU A 222 10.18 -14.72 -15.35
N VAL A 223 9.98 -13.52 -14.81
CA VAL A 223 9.16 -12.50 -15.45
C VAL A 223 9.77 -12.11 -16.80
N GLY A 224 8.95 -12.19 -17.87
CA GLY A 224 9.40 -11.93 -19.25
C GLY A 224 9.91 -13.18 -19.98
N GLN A 225 9.86 -14.35 -19.37
CA GLN A 225 10.18 -15.61 -20.05
C GLN A 225 9.09 -15.99 -21.05
N TYR A 226 9.51 -16.57 -22.20
CA TYR A 226 8.55 -17.13 -23.15
C TYR A 226 7.90 -18.38 -22.58
N ILE A 227 6.57 -18.46 -22.69
CA ILE A 227 5.76 -19.56 -22.18
C ILE A 227 4.82 -20.00 -23.31
N GLN A 228 4.72 -21.30 -23.51
CA GLN A 228 3.65 -21.88 -24.33
C GLN A 228 2.50 -22.29 -23.43
N ALA A 229 1.27 -21.94 -23.82
CA ALA A 229 0.06 -22.26 -23.05
C ALA A 229 -0.95 -23.00 -23.91
N THR A 230 -1.58 -24.01 -23.35
CA THR A 230 -2.72 -24.70 -23.92
C THR A 230 -3.94 -24.53 -23.05
N ILE A 231 -4.98 -23.88 -23.58
CA ILE A 231 -6.26 -23.64 -22.88
C ILE A 231 -7.20 -24.79 -23.27
N PHE A 232 -7.80 -25.44 -22.26
CA PHE A 232 -8.81 -26.48 -22.49
C PHE A 232 -10.19 -25.82 -22.55
N GLY A 233 -10.76 -25.76 -23.74
CA GLY A 233 -12.10 -25.21 -23.99
C GLY A 233 -13.22 -26.20 -23.67
N MET A 234 -14.44 -25.82 -24.08
CA MET A 234 -15.61 -26.70 -23.98
C MET A 234 -15.57 -27.77 -25.07
N GLU A 235 -15.92 -29.00 -24.70
CA GLU A 235 -16.16 -30.06 -25.66
C GLU A 235 -17.40 -29.69 -26.53
N ILE A 236 -17.28 -29.83 -27.84
CA ILE A 236 -18.34 -29.59 -28.77
C ILE A 236 -18.77 -30.97 -29.28
N ASP A 237 -19.99 -31.35 -28.99
CA ASP A 237 -20.66 -32.55 -29.55
C ASP A 237 -20.99 -32.36 -31.03
#